data_ecdbaadc0699e395e40a5cfcf38932d3
#
_entry.id   ecdbaadc0699e395e40a5cfcf38932d3
#
_cell.length_a   1.000
_cell.length_b   1.000
_cell.length_c   1.000
_cell.angle_alpha   90.00
_cell.angle_beta   90.00
_cell.angle_gamma   90.00
#
_symmetry.space_group_name_H-M   'P 1'
#
loop_
_entity.id
_entity.type
_entity.pdbx_description
1 polymer ?
#
loop_
_entity_poly.entity_id
_entity_poly.type
_entity_poly.pdbx_seq_one_letter_code
_entity_poly.pdbx_strand_id
1 'polypeptide(L)'
;TLTVRRQKLVTLQGTAGSIALPEGESFVSFNADDYQLSVHTTAGSTFPAGQMLAPKDASGGGSGCLLDIGTTSLGITLTGGASGMVLKVVFTVQIATATEKTKSLVPSQTLHIKNEKGNIYGTNYTDPDISLQKADIFKVRAVYMGTSTTDATPPLVSYKDGSNAIPTETFQPGETITGSNGAIARVISGTNTHNASVNATNSAGADSTRTASIVYLTTKTFTAGTTITGSQLSTNDTLTVHSVDAGTTNILSDFQIDNGMRDTFYDIGRLSRKAGSTSPTGRLFIVYDYFTHGAGDYFSVDSYPVGTSTESISYEEIPLYSAQRVDPDTISPTGEYELRDSVDFRPRVGDVDIATQANDGSGVMTAAELNLNSMSAFQFPKRNFSAGTASLVDVPKTDNTFLASFDFYLPQNSALYLDTEGEFQTISGGAAENPEMPNMIDDAM
;
A
#
# COMPACT_ATOMS: atom_id res chain seq x y z
N THR A 1 5.49 5.54 26.02
CA THR A 1 4.96 6.90 25.70
C THR A 1 5.52 7.38 24.40
N LEU A 2 4.70 8.04 23.60
CA LEU A 2 5.08 8.62 22.32
C LEU A 2 4.62 10.07 22.29
N THR A 3 5.48 11.00 21.92
CA THR A 3 5.12 12.41 21.72
C THR A 3 5.00 12.68 20.22
N VAL A 4 3.82 13.13 19.81
CA VAL A 4 3.49 13.36 18.39
C VAL A 4 3.02 14.79 18.16
N ARG A 5 3.24 15.28 16.94
CA ARG A 5 2.59 16.48 16.41
C ARG A 5 1.38 16.07 15.60
N ARG A 6 0.27 16.74 15.88
CA ARG A 6 -1.02 16.48 15.26
C ARG A 6 -1.62 17.76 14.70
N GLN A 7 -2.33 17.66 13.58
CA GLN A 7 -3.02 18.78 12.96
C GLN A 7 -4.54 18.55 13.02
N LYS A 8 -5.30 19.58 13.36
CA LYS A 8 -6.77 19.57 13.32
C LYS A 8 -7.33 20.89 12.79
N LEU A 9 -8.44 20.79 12.07
CA LEU A 9 -9.25 21.95 11.70
C LEU A 9 -10.30 22.19 12.80
N VAL A 10 -10.37 23.42 13.29
CA VAL A 10 -11.28 23.83 14.37
C VAL A 10 -12.16 24.95 13.87
N THR A 11 -13.48 24.74 13.89
CA THR A 11 -14.45 25.78 13.57
C THR A 11 -14.78 26.56 14.80
N LEU A 12 -14.64 27.88 14.76
CA LEU A 12 -14.99 28.76 15.89
C LEU A 12 -16.50 28.93 16.00
N GLN A 13 -16.96 28.93 17.24
CA GLN A 13 -18.30 29.36 17.66
C GLN A 13 -18.17 30.75 18.31
N GLY A 14 -18.55 31.82 17.57
CA GLY A 14 -18.14 33.17 17.95
C GLY A 14 -16.63 33.33 17.87
N THR A 15 -15.99 33.64 18.99
CA THR A 15 -14.52 33.78 19.10
C THR A 15 -13.82 32.55 19.68
N ALA A 16 -14.57 31.49 20.04
CA ALA A 16 -14.05 30.35 20.78
C ALA A 16 -14.11 29.04 19.95
N GLY A 17 -13.17 28.17 20.19
CA GLY A 17 -13.12 26.80 19.66
C GLY A 17 -12.47 25.85 20.66
N SER A 18 -12.62 24.55 20.48
CA SER A 18 -11.99 23.58 21.36
C SER A 18 -11.57 22.29 20.63
N ILE A 19 -10.60 21.62 21.21
CA ILE A 19 -10.16 20.28 20.82
C ILE A 19 -10.21 19.40 22.06
N ALA A 20 -10.81 18.23 21.95
CA ALA A 20 -10.73 17.18 22.95
C ALA A 20 -9.88 16.04 22.44
N LEU A 21 -9.11 15.41 23.33
CA LEU A 21 -8.33 14.22 23.07
C LEU A 21 -9.06 12.97 23.58
N PRO A 22 -8.83 11.81 22.97
CA PRO A 22 -9.28 10.53 23.50
C PRO A 22 -8.56 10.15 24.80
N GLU A 23 -9.06 9.10 25.46
CA GLU A 23 -8.44 8.52 26.64
C GLU A 23 -7.02 8.03 26.34
N GLY A 24 -6.10 8.20 27.28
CA GLY A 24 -4.70 7.82 27.13
C GLY A 24 -3.82 8.87 26.44
N GLU A 25 -4.39 9.98 25.99
CA GLU A 25 -3.67 11.09 25.40
C GLU A 25 -3.72 12.35 26.27
N SER A 26 -2.68 13.16 26.22
CA SER A 26 -2.64 14.43 26.95
C SER A 26 -1.94 15.52 26.14
N PHE A 27 -2.42 16.77 26.28
CA PHE A 27 -1.70 17.92 25.74
C PHE A 27 -0.42 18.17 26.54
N VAL A 28 0.63 18.59 25.85
CA VAL A 28 1.84 19.10 26.53
C VAL A 28 1.59 20.53 27.06
N SER A 29 2.32 20.91 28.10
CA SER A 29 2.26 22.27 28.62
C SER A 29 2.60 23.32 27.55
N PHE A 30 2.09 24.54 27.69
CA PHE A 30 2.30 25.59 26.72
C PHE A 30 3.78 25.85 26.47
N ASN A 31 4.16 25.69 25.20
CA ASN A 31 5.40 26.19 24.62
C ASN A 31 5.06 26.66 23.19
N ALA A 32 5.59 27.80 22.79
CA ALA A 32 5.31 28.38 21.47
C ALA A 32 5.67 27.44 20.30
N ASP A 33 6.64 26.58 20.49
CA ASP A 33 7.05 25.58 19.46
C ASP A 33 6.09 24.40 19.34
N ASP A 34 5.27 24.16 20.36
CA ASP A 34 4.35 23.03 20.40
C ASP A 34 2.94 23.37 19.87
N TYR A 35 2.65 24.66 19.67
CA TYR A 35 1.32 25.10 19.23
C TYR A 35 1.44 26.12 18.10
N GLN A 36 0.96 25.76 16.92
CA GLN A 36 0.95 26.64 15.76
C GLN A 36 -0.49 26.74 15.23
N LEU A 37 -0.94 27.95 15.00
CA LEU A 37 -2.28 28.23 14.52
C LEU A 37 -2.24 29.08 13.26
N SER A 38 -3.06 28.76 12.29
CA SER A 38 -3.25 29.57 11.10
C SER A 38 -4.72 29.63 10.69
N VAL A 39 -5.10 30.67 9.99
CA VAL A 39 -6.46 30.86 9.48
C VAL A 39 -6.63 30.01 8.23
N HIS A 40 -7.55 29.04 8.28
CA HIS A 40 -7.92 28.22 7.11
C HIS A 40 -9.06 28.87 6.31
N THR A 41 -10.12 29.30 7.00
CA THR A 41 -11.28 29.95 6.38
C THR A 41 -11.69 31.15 7.22
N THR A 42 -11.92 32.30 6.58
CA THR A 42 -12.09 33.60 7.25
C THR A 42 -13.50 33.85 7.82
N ALA A 43 -14.54 33.27 7.25
CA ALA A 43 -15.95 33.47 7.62
C ALA A 43 -16.33 34.95 7.87
N GLY A 44 -15.78 35.88 7.10
CA GLY A 44 -16.05 37.32 7.24
C GLY A 44 -15.27 38.02 8.37
N SER A 45 -14.32 37.33 9.03
CA SER A 45 -13.38 37.97 9.98
C SER A 45 -12.38 38.88 9.24
N THR A 46 -11.71 39.75 9.99
CA THR A 46 -10.64 40.61 9.46
C THR A 46 -9.31 39.85 9.19
N PHE A 47 -9.21 38.58 9.63
CA PHE A 47 -8.02 37.76 9.41
C PHE A 47 -8.05 37.11 8.02
N PRO A 48 -7.06 37.36 7.17
CA PRO A 48 -6.98 36.70 5.87
C PRO A 48 -6.64 35.20 6.01
N ALA A 49 -7.08 34.40 5.04
CA ALA A 49 -6.71 32.99 4.95
C ALA A 49 -5.19 32.84 4.82
N GLY A 50 -4.61 31.86 5.50
CA GLY A 50 -3.17 31.62 5.56
C GLY A 50 -2.43 32.44 6.64
N GLN A 51 -3.07 33.42 7.29
CA GLN A 51 -2.42 34.20 8.34
C GLN A 51 -2.05 33.29 9.53
N MET A 52 -0.78 33.38 9.94
CA MET A 52 -0.31 32.76 11.18
C MET A 52 -0.74 33.59 12.38
N LEU A 53 -1.21 32.92 13.42
CA LEU A 53 -1.60 33.52 14.69
C LEU A 53 -0.51 33.21 15.74
N ALA A 54 -0.15 34.18 16.54
CA ALA A 54 0.77 33.97 17.65
C ALA A 54 -0.01 33.54 18.90
N PRO A 55 0.03 32.26 19.29
CA PRO A 55 -0.66 31.78 20.46
C PRO A 55 0.01 32.25 21.73
N LYS A 56 -0.81 32.44 22.80
CA LYS A 56 -0.36 32.73 24.15
C LYS A 56 -1.11 31.84 25.13
N ASP A 57 -0.49 31.56 26.26
CA ASP A 57 -1.14 30.87 27.35
C ASP A 57 -2.28 31.76 27.91
N ALA A 58 -3.47 31.19 28.05
CA ALA A 58 -4.64 31.91 28.58
C ALA A 58 -4.44 32.30 30.03
N SER A 59 -3.64 31.61 30.82
CA SER A 59 -3.31 31.94 32.19
C SER A 59 -2.62 33.31 32.35
N GLY A 60 -1.93 33.78 31.32
CA GLY A 60 -1.32 35.09 31.26
C GLY A 60 -2.30 36.24 30.97
N GLY A 61 -3.55 35.91 30.62
CA GLY A 61 -4.57 36.90 30.26
C GLY A 61 -4.26 37.69 28.98
N GLY A 62 -5.08 38.70 28.73
CA GLY A 62 -4.87 39.61 27.60
C GLY A 62 -5.77 39.32 26.40
N SER A 63 -5.35 39.82 25.22
CA SER A 63 -6.08 39.67 23.95
C SER A 63 -5.20 39.00 22.90
N GLY A 64 -5.81 38.51 21.81
CA GLY A 64 -5.15 37.83 20.72
C GLY A 64 -5.62 36.39 20.58
N CYS A 65 -4.72 35.49 20.31
CA CYS A 65 -5.00 34.06 20.25
C CYS A 65 -4.58 33.41 21.58
N LEU A 66 -5.55 33.09 22.43
CA LEU A 66 -5.32 32.51 23.74
C LEU A 66 -5.60 31.02 23.72
N LEU A 67 -4.72 30.24 24.33
CA LEU A 67 -4.86 28.80 24.51
C LEU A 67 -5.04 28.45 25.99
N ASP A 68 -6.14 27.81 26.30
CA ASP A 68 -6.43 27.23 27.62
C ASP A 68 -6.16 25.72 27.54
N ILE A 69 -5.02 25.30 28.10
CA ILE A 69 -4.51 23.95 27.97
C ILE A 69 -4.82 23.12 29.19
N GLY A 70 -5.84 22.29 29.10
CA GLY A 70 -6.10 21.21 30.05
C GLY A 70 -5.38 19.93 29.67
N THR A 71 -5.50 18.90 30.51
CA THR A 71 -4.86 17.59 30.22
C THR A 71 -5.39 16.97 28.93
N THR A 72 -6.71 16.92 28.75
CA THR A 72 -7.37 16.29 27.59
C THR A 72 -8.18 17.29 26.76
N SER A 73 -8.13 18.56 27.07
CA SER A 73 -8.88 19.60 26.37
C SER A 73 -8.00 20.82 26.08
N LEU A 74 -8.14 21.37 24.90
CA LEU A 74 -7.51 22.60 24.45
C LEU A 74 -8.61 23.60 24.08
N GLY A 75 -8.75 24.66 24.87
CA GLY A 75 -9.60 25.79 24.55
C GLY A 75 -8.83 26.81 23.71
N ILE A 76 -9.48 27.36 22.69
CA ILE A 76 -8.92 28.39 21.81
C ILE A 76 -9.85 29.60 21.87
N THR A 77 -9.33 30.78 22.18
CA THR A 77 -10.07 32.04 22.11
C THR A 77 -9.30 33.02 21.23
N LEU A 78 -9.94 33.49 20.13
CA LEU A 78 -9.36 34.44 19.20
C LEU A 78 -10.09 35.78 19.26
N THR A 79 -9.43 36.81 19.79
CA THR A 79 -9.98 38.18 19.80
C THR A 79 -10.14 38.67 18.36
N GLY A 80 -11.36 39.08 17.98
CA GLY A 80 -11.69 39.45 16.59
C GLY A 80 -12.00 38.28 15.67
N GLY A 81 -12.04 37.05 16.20
CA GLY A 81 -12.55 35.88 15.49
C GLY A 81 -14.04 35.99 15.18
N ALA A 82 -14.53 35.21 14.25
CA ALA A 82 -15.93 35.17 13.84
C ALA A 82 -16.46 33.73 13.86
N SER A 83 -17.78 33.62 14.11
CA SER A 83 -18.46 32.32 14.02
C SER A 83 -18.37 31.73 12.63
N GLY A 84 -18.03 30.43 12.53
CA GLY A 84 -17.80 29.74 11.28
C GLY A 84 -16.38 29.91 10.72
N MET A 85 -15.54 30.73 11.34
CA MET A 85 -14.09 30.78 10.99
C MET A 85 -13.44 29.45 11.31
N VAL A 86 -12.61 28.95 10.40
CA VAL A 86 -11.90 27.69 10.61
C VAL A 86 -10.41 27.97 10.81
N LEU A 87 -9.88 27.46 11.90
CA LEU A 87 -8.46 27.51 12.23
C LEU A 87 -7.83 26.15 11.92
N LYS A 88 -6.65 26.17 11.32
CA LYS A 88 -5.75 25.04 11.24
C LYS A 88 -4.83 25.09 12.46
N VAL A 89 -4.96 24.10 13.33
CA VAL A 89 -4.21 24.01 14.59
C VAL A 89 -3.26 22.84 14.50
N VAL A 90 -1.98 23.10 14.68
CA VAL A 90 -0.94 22.08 14.88
C VAL A 90 -0.54 22.12 16.34
N PHE A 91 -0.57 20.98 17.01
CA PHE A 91 -0.34 20.87 18.45
C PHE A 91 0.39 19.58 18.80
N THR A 92 1.05 19.58 19.94
CA THR A 92 1.79 18.43 20.45
C THR A 92 0.97 17.68 21.48
N VAL A 93 0.95 16.35 21.36
CA VAL A 93 0.24 15.42 22.24
C VAL A 93 1.20 14.36 22.74
N GLN A 94 1.05 13.97 23.98
CA GLN A 94 1.71 12.82 24.55
C GLN A 94 0.72 11.66 24.60
N ILE A 95 1.06 10.55 23.94
CA ILE A 95 0.35 9.28 23.98
C ILE A 95 0.97 8.43 25.09
N ALA A 96 0.20 8.00 26.06
CA ALA A 96 0.69 7.25 27.22
C ALA A 96 1.25 5.87 26.79
N THR A 97 0.55 5.19 25.88
CA THR A 97 0.96 3.90 25.35
C THR A 97 0.82 3.92 23.83
N ALA A 98 1.94 3.86 23.13
CA ALA A 98 1.95 3.74 21.67
C ALA A 98 1.46 2.34 21.27
N THR A 99 0.65 2.27 20.21
CA THR A 99 0.07 1.05 19.69
C THR A 99 0.63 0.72 18.32
N GLU A 100 0.81 -0.56 18.07
CA GLU A 100 1.29 -1.06 16.79
C GLU A 100 0.18 -1.00 15.74
N LYS A 101 0.55 -0.60 14.53
CA LYS A 101 -0.31 -0.66 13.33
C LYS A 101 -0.24 -2.03 12.70
N THR A 102 -1.27 -2.42 11.98
CA THR A 102 -1.26 -3.62 11.14
C THR A 102 -1.15 -3.25 9.67
N LYS A 103 -0.48 -4.08 8.90
CA LYS A 103 -0.51 -4.07 7.44
C LYS A 103 -1.32 -5.28 6.96
N SER A 104 -2.23 -5.06 6.03
CA SER A 104 -2.96 -6.15 5.38
C SER A 104 -2.63 -6.17 3.90
N LEU A 105 -2.25 -7.33 3.39
CA LEU A 105 -1.95 -7.51 1.97
C LEU A 105 -3.25 -7.59 1.17
N VAL A 106 -3.34 -6.78 0.13
CA VAL A 106 -4.40 -6.88 -0.90
C VAL A 106 -3.75 -7.46 -2.15
N PRO A 107 -3.94 -8.76 -2.41
CA PRO A 107 -3.31 -9.41 -3.54
C PRO A 107 -4.06 -9.17 -4.85
N SER A 108 -3.33 -9.19 -5.95
CA SER A 108 -3.85 -9.20 -7.32
C SER A 108 -4.84 -8.07 -7.65
N GLN A 109 -4.60 -6.88 -7.10
CA GLN A 109 -5.33 -5.67 -7.50
C GLN A 109 -5.10 -5.39 -8.98
N THR A 110 -6.13 -4.93 -9.67
CA THR A 110 -6.07 -4.64 -11.11
C THR A 110 -6.28 -3.16 -11.40
N LEU A 111 -5.60 -2.67 -12.43
CA LEU A 111 -5.74 -1.32 -12.93
C LEU A 111 -5.72 -1.33 -14.47
N HIS A 112 -6.75 -0.76 -15.08
CA HIS A 112 -6.82 -0.57 -16.53
C HIS A 112 -6.39 0.85 -16.89
N ILE A 113 -5.44 0.99 -17.82
CA ILE A 113 -5.03 2.28 -18.37
C ILE A 113 -5.42 2.30 -19.85
N LYS A 114 -6.48 3.02 -20.19
CA LYS A 114 -7.02 3.12 -21.55
C LYS A 114 -6.75 4.46 -22.22
N ASN A 115 -6.38 5.47 -21.42
CA ASN A 115 -6.05 6.79 -21.95
C ASN A 115 -4.75 6.77 -22.74
N GLU A 116 -4.70 7.49 -23.86
CA GLU A 116 -3.50 7.60 -24.67
C GLU A 116 -2.66 8.81 -24.21
N LYS A 117 -3.01 9.99 -24.69
CA LYS A 117 -2.30 11.24 -24.41
C LYS A 117 -3.29 12.41 -24.34
N GLY A 118 -2.84 13.54 -23.81
CA GLY A 118 -3.69 14.71 -23.65
C GLY A 118 -4.50 14.71 -22.36
N ASN A 119 -4.35 13.70 -21.51
CA ASN A 119 -4.98 13.56 -20.20
C ASN A 119 -3.98 13.91 -19.09
N ILE A 120 -4.39 13.77 -17.83
CA ILE A 120 -3.55 14.03 -16.67
C ILE A 120 -2.30 13.16 -16.73
N TYR A 121 -1.11 13.75 -16.56
CA TYR A 121 0.15 13.02 -16.53
C TYR A 121 0.14 11.94 -15.45
N GLY A 122 0.59 10.75 -15.82
CA GLY A 122 0.59 9.56 -14.95
C GLY A 122 -0.67 8.70 -15.09
N THR A 123 -1.62 9.06 -15.97
CA THR A 123 -2.84 8.30 -16.25
C THR A 123 -2.92 7.78 -17.69
N ASN A 124 -1.87 7.99 -18.48
CA ASN A 124 -1.84 7.59 -19.89
C ASN A 124 -0.86 6.43 -20.08
N TYR A 125 -1.17 5.50 -20.99
CA TYR A 125 -0.27 4.38 -21.26
C TYR A 125 1.03 4.79 -21.97
N THR A 126 1.06 5.98 -22.57
CA THR A 126 2.26 6.55 -23.21
C THR A 126 3.16 7.34 -22.24
N ASP A 127 2.69 7.62 -21.02
CA ASP A 127 3.48 8.38 -20.05
C ASP A 127 4.73 7.59 -19.62
N PRO A 128 5.87 8.27 -19.36
CA PRO A 128 7.06 7.62 -18.83
C PRO A 128 6.86 7.10 -17.41
N ASP A 129 6.00 7.77 -16.62
CA ASP A 129 5.61 7.35 -15.27
C ASP A 129 4.10 7.17 -15.20
N ILE A 130 3.64 5.99 -14.77
CA ILE A 130 2.24 5.63 -14.65
C ILE A 130 1.90 5.45 -13.18
N SER A 131 0.86 6.12 -12.70
CA SER A 131 0.39 6.01 -11.31
C SER A 131 -0.33 4.69 -11.08
N LEU A 132 0.03 3.99 -10.02
CA LEU A 132 -0.69 2.81 -9.55
C LEU A 132 -1.88 3.13 -8.63
N GLN A 133 -2.08 4.43 -8.31
CA GLN A 133 -3.20 4.96 -7.53
C GLN A 133 -3.29 4.48 -6.08
N LYS A 134 -2.44 3.57 -5.68
CA LYS A 134 -2.31 3.01 -4.34
C LYS A 134 -0.93 3.32 -3.78
N ALA A 135 -0.85 3.52 -2.49
CA ALA A 135 0.41 3.65 -1.79
C ALA A 135 0.84 2.30 -1.21
N ASP A 136 2.12 2.19 -0.86
CA ASP A 136 2.72 0.99 -0.28
C ASP A 136 2.55 -0.25 -1.17
N ILE A 137 3.02 -0.12 -2.42
CA ILE A 137 3.01 -1.23 -3.38
C ILE A 137 4.00 -2.30 -2.93
N PHE A 138 3.51 -3.52 -2.81
CA PHE A 138 4.35 -4.66 -2.45
C PHE A 138 5.05 -5.23 -3.68
N LYS A 139 4.28 -5.67 -4.68
CA LYS A 139 4.81 -6.25 -5.92
C LYS A 139 3.91 -5.92 -7.10
N VAL A 140 4.51 -5.62 -8.25
CA VAL A 140 3.80 -5.63 -9.53
C VAL A 140 4.01 -7.01 -10.16
N ARG A 141 2.92 -7.68 -10.48
CA ARG A 141 2.92 -9.06 -10.99
C ARG A 141 3.01 -9.13 -12.50
N ALA A 142 2.28 -8.24 -13.18
CA ALA A 142 2.26 -8.20 -14.65
C ALA A 142 1.80 -6.83 -15.16
N VAL A 143 2.24 -6.49 -16.36
CA VAL A 143 1.75 -5.35 -17.16
C VAL A 143 1.46 -5.89 -18.55
N TYR A 144 0.20 -6.18 -18.83
CA TYR A 144 -0.23 -6.66 -20.14
C TYR A 144 -0.53 -5.47 -21.06
N MET A 145 -0.13 -5.56 -22.33
CA MET A 145 -0.38 -4.53 -23.33
C MET A 145 -1.28 -5.05 -24.43
N GLY A 146 -2.39 -4.34 -24.66
CA GLY A 146 -3.28 -4.53 -25.79
C GLY A 146 -2.90 -3.67 -26.98
N THR A 147 -3.90 -3.24 -27.73
CA THR A 147 -3.73 -2.26 -28.80
C THR A 147 -4.29 -0.89 -28.39
N SER A 148 -4.19 0.11 -29.23
CA SER A 148 -4.81 1.43 -28.99
C SER A 148 -6.34 1.35 -28.87
N THR A 149 -6.96 0.35 -29.48
CA THR A 149 -8.43 0.19 -29.53
C THR A 149 -8.94 -1.04 -28.77
N THR A 150 -8.06 -2.03 -28.51
CA THR A 150 -8.43 -3.29 -27.83
C THR A 150 -7.76 -3.36 -26.47
N ASP A 151 -8.55 -3.68 -25.46
CA ASP A 151 -8.05 -3.82 -24.10
C ASP A 151 -7.02 -4.96 -23.98
N ALA A 152 -6.06 -4.76 -23.09
CA ALA A 152 -5.15 -5.82 -22.69
C ALA A 152 -5.89 -6.89 -21.87
N THR A 153 -5.53 -8.14 -22.07
CA THR A 153 -6.12 -9.29 -21.39
C THR A 153 -5.05 -10.11 -20.68
N PRO A 154 -5.29 -10.51 -19.43
CA PRO A 154 -4.43 -11.46 -18.74
C PRO A 154 -4.60 -12.87 -19.32
N PRO A 155 -3.71 -13.82 -18.99
CA PRO A 155 -3.91 -15.22 -19.30
C PRO A 155 -5.23 -15.77 -18.74
N LEU A 156 -5.90 -16.61 -19.52
CA LEU A 156 -7.15 -17.26 -19.17
C LEU A 156 -6.97 -18.76 -19.18
N VAL A 157 -7.31 -19.41 -18.09
CA VAL A 157 -7.27 -20.88 -17.97
C VAL A 157 -8.69 -21.42 -17.99
N SER A 158 -8.98 -22.29 -18.95
CA SER A 158 -10.21 -23.10 -18.96
C SER A 158 -9.92 -24.45 -18.31
N TYR A 159 -10.77 -24.88 -17.39
CA TYR A 159 -10.57 -26.11 -16.62
C TYR A 159 -11.88 -26.89 -16.46
N LYS A 160 -11.72 -28.19 -16.23
CA LYS A 160 -12.82 -29.16 -16.05
C LYS A 160 -12.50 -30.11 -14.89
N ASP A 161 -13.50 -30.79 -14.38
CA ASP A 161 -13.27 -31.86 -13.43
C ASP A 161 -12.75 -33.15 -14.09
N GLY A 162 -12.31 -34.12 -13.30
CA GLY A 162 -11.75 -35.38 -13.79
C GLY A 162 -12.77 -36.25 -14.56
N SER A 163 -14.06 -36.02 -14.43
CA SER A 163 -15.14 -36.69 -15.13
C SER A 163 -15.59 -35.99 -16.41
N ASN A 164 -14.92 -34.92 -16.81
CA ASN A 164 -15.30 -34.02 -17.90
C ASN A 164 -16.65 -33.29 -17.67
N ALA A 165 -17.13 -33.23 -16.44
CA ALA A 165 -18.27 -32.43 -16.08
C ALA A 165 -17.81 -30.96 -15.76
N ILE A 166 -18.80 -30.07 -15.63
CA ILE A 166 -18.53 -28.72 -15.13
C ILE A 166 -18.12 -28.84 -13.66
N PRO A 167 -16.95 -28.32 -13.25
CA PRO A 167 -16.56 -28.31 -11.86
C PRO A 167 -17.64 -27.67 -10.98
N THR A 168 -17.97 -28.29 -9.87
CA THR A 168 -18.90 -27.74 -8.88
C THR A 168 -18.24 -26.58 -8.13
N GLU A 169 -16.94 -26.68 -7.91
CA GLU A 169 -16.14 -25.65 -7.23
C GLU A 169 -15.54 -24.67 -8.23
N THR A 170 -15.36 -23.44 -7.77
CA THR A 170 -14.77 -22.35 -8.54
C THR A 170 -13.59 -21.76 -7.79
N PHE A 171 -12.51 -21.48 -8.50
CA PHE A 171 -11.43 -20.71 -7.93
C PHE A 171 -11.88 -19.30 -7.55
N GLN A 172 -11.45 -18.85 -6.38
CA GLN A 172 -11.80 -17.53 -5.86
C GLN A 172 -10.73 -16.49 -6.25
N PRO A 173 -11.11 -15.21 -6.44
CA PRO A 173 -10.13 -14.14 -6.61
C PRO A 173 -9.12 -14.11 -5.47
N GLY A 174 -7.82 -13.96 -5.81
CA GLY A 174 -6.72 -14.00 -4.84
C GLY A 174 -6.19 -15.41 -4.54
N GLU A 175 -6.93 -16.45 -4.89
CA GLU A 175 -6.54 -17.84 -4.66
C GLU A 175 -5.31 -18.23 -5.48
N THR A 176 -4.44 -19.04 -4.90
CA THR A 176 -3.28 -19.61 -5.60
C THR A 176 -3.62 -20.96 -6.20
N ILE A 177 -3.33 -21.13 -7.48
CA ILE A 177 -3.49 -22.36 -8.25
C ILE A 177 -2.11 -22.96 -8.51
N THR A 178 -1.95 -24.23 -8.16
CA THR A 178 -0.72 -24.98 -8.39
C THR A 178 -0.97 -26.10 -9.39
N GLY A 179 -0.15 -26.19 -10.42
CA GLY A 179 -0.20 -27.22 -11.44
C GLY A 179 0.79 -28.35 -11.19
N SER A 180 0.44 -29.59 -11.58
CA SER A 180 1.30 -30.76 -11.48
C SER A 180 2.62 -30.62 -12.27
N ASN A 181 2.69 -29.68 -13.20
CA ASN A 181 3.91 -29.34 -13.96
C ASN A 181 4.80 -28.32 -13.23
N GLY A 182 4.42 -27.90 -12.00
CA GLY A 182 5.12 -26.92 -11.19
C GLY A 182 4.87 -25.46 -11.59
N ALA A 183 3.88 -25.18 -12.44
CA ALA A 183 3.39 -23.83 -12.66
C ALA A 183 2.55 -23.38 -11.47
N ILE A 184 2.73 -22.14 -11.04
CA ILE A 184 1.94 -21.51 -9.97
C ILE A 184 1.38 -20.20 -10.52
N ALA A 185 0.09 -19.99 -10.30
CA ALA A 185 -0.60 -18.78 -10.69
C ALA A 185 -1.55 -18.32 -9.59
N ARG A 186 -1.94 -17.05 -9.62
CA ARG A 186 -2.96 -16.49 -8.73
C ARG A 186 -4.15 -16.03 -9.55
N VAL A 187 -5.34 -16.29 -9.05
CA VAL A 187 -6.59 -15.80 -9.64
C VAL A 187 -6.69 -14.30 -9.43
N ILE A 188 -6.98 -13.57 -10.50
CA ILE A 188 -7.02 -12.11 -10.47
C ILE A 188 -8.32 -11.65 -9.82
N SER A 189 -8.21 -10.78 -8.80
CA SER A 189 -9.34 -10.05 -8.24
C SER A 189 -9.58 -8.78 -9.07
N GLY A 190 -10.82 -8.51 -9.44
CA GLY A 190 -11.15 -7.29 -10.16
C GLY A 190 -12.65 -7.16 -10.44
N THR A 191 -13.12 -5.94 -10.50
CA THR A 191 -14.54 -5.58 -10.56
C THR A 191 -15.16 -5.75 -11.94
N ASN A 192 -14.46 -6.19 -12.98
CA ASN A 192 -15.05 -6.26 -14.31
C ASN A 192 -14.55 -7.43 -15.14
N THR A 193 -15.50 -8.22 -15.59
CA THR A 193 -15.54 -9.12 -16.76
C THR A 193 -14.49 -10.22 -16.90
N HIS A 194 -13.45 -10.25 -16.06
CA HIS A 194 -12.41 -11.28 -16.06
C HIS A 194 -12.38 -12.06 -14.73
N ASN A 195 -13.38 -11.86 -13.90
CA ASN A 195 -13.62 -12.77 -12.77
C ASN A 195 -13.97 -14.16 -13.33
N ALA A 196 -13.71 -15.20 -12.55
CA ALA A 196 -14.17 -16.55 -12.84
C ALA A 196 -15.59 -16.48 -13.44
N SER A 197 -15.65 -16.29 -14.72
CA SER A 197 -16.90 -16.19 -15.46
C SER A 197 -17.41 -17.59 -15.57
N VAL A 198 -18.52 -17.85 -14.89
CA VAL A 198 -19.30 -19.08 -15.08
C VAL A 198 -19.93 -19.00 -16.45
N ASN A 199 -19.15 -19.14 -17.50
CA ASN A 199 -19.69 -19.50 -18.80
C ASN A 199 -19.85 -21.03 -18.79
N ALA A 200 -20.95 -21.46 -18.20
CA ALA A 200 -21.49 -22.77 -18.51
C ALA A 200 -21.94 -22.72 -19.98
N THR A 201 -21.07 -23.06 -20.89
CA THR A 201 -21.50 -23.48 -22.21
C THR A 201 -22.11 -24.87 -22.02
N ASN A 202 -23.41 -24.90 -21.72
CA ASN A 202 -24.20 -26.10 -21.74
C ASN A 202 -24.27 -26.59 -23.20
N SER A 203 -23.35 -27.44 -23.56
CA SER A 203 -23.54 -28.37 -24.67
C SER A 203 -23.48 -29.75 -24.07
N ALA A 204 -24.61 -30.44 -24.08
CA ALA A 204 -24.67 -31.85 -23.79
C ALA A 204 -23.76 -32.58 -24.78
N GLY A 205 -22.52 -32.82 -24.41
CA GLY A 205 -21.51 -33.48 -25.22
C GLY A 205 -20.17 -32.76 -25.13
N ALA A 206 -19.32 -33.26 -24.36
CA ALA A 206 -17.87 -33.27 -24.37
C ALA A 206 -17.08 -32.14 -23.64
N ASP A 207 -17.46 -30.86 -23.57
CA ASP A 207 -16.54 -29.88 -23.01
C ASP A 207 -17.19 -28.79 -22.15
N SER A 208 -17.71 -29.22 -21.00
CA SER A 208 -18.17 -28.28 -19.98
C SER A 208 -16.99 -27.75 -19.16
N THR A 209 -16.57 -26.51 -19.42
CA THR A 209 -15.41 -25.88 -18.76
C THR A 209 -15.81 -24.65 -17.96
N ARG A 210 -15.04 -24.35 -16.91
CA ARG A 210 -15.00 -23.05 -16.26
C ARG A 210 -13.73 -22.31 -16.65
N THR A 211 -13.74 -21.01 -16.50
CA THR A 211 -12.57 -20.17 -16.82
C THR A 211 -12.17 -19.32 -15.63
N ALA A 212 -10.87 -19.09 -15.48
CA ALA A 212 -10.31 -18.19 -14.50
C ALA A 212 -9.25 -17.31 -15.17
N SER A 213 -9.31 -16.01 -14.93
CA SER A 213 -8.23 -15.07 -15.26
C SER A 213 -7.14 -15.18 -14.23
N ILE A 214 -5.90 -15.29 -14.67
CA ILE A 214 -4.77 -15.57 -13.78
C ILE A 214 -3.59 -14.64 -14.06
N VAL A 215 -2.70 -14.56 -13.07
CA VAL A 215 -1.33 -14.07 -13.24
C VAL A 215 -0.36 -15.15 -12.77
N TYR A 216 0.63 -15.48 -13.60
CA TYR A 216 1.65 -16.45 -13.20
C TYR A 216 2.59 -15.87 -12.14
N LEU A 217 2.87 -16.66 -11.12
CA LEU A 217 3.83 -16.36 -10.06
C LEU A 217 5.20 -17.00 -10.33
N THR A 218 5.25 -17.92 -11.30
CA THR A 218 6.47 -18.62 -11.76
C THR A 218 6.67 -18.39 -13.24
N THR A 219 7.85 -18.74 -13.73
CA THR A 219 8.15 -18.73 -15.19
C THR A 219 7.48 -19.86 -15.95
N LYS A 220 7.02 -20.91 -15.26
CA LYS A 220 6.27 -22.00 -15.86
C LYS A 220 4.81 -21.59 -16.09
N THR A 221 4.22 -22.13 -17.14
CA THR A 221 2.81 -21.89 -17.52
C THR A 221 2.03 -23.21 -17.50
N PHE A 222 0.72 -23.12 -17.28
CA PHE A 222 -0.15 -24.27 -17.41
C PHE A 222 -0.23 -24.72 -18.88
N THR A 223 -0.43 -26.02 -19.08
CA THR A 223 -0.67 -26.63 -20.39
C THR A 223 -1.91 -27.51 -20.31
N ALA A 224 -2.57 -27.74 -21.44
CA ALA A 224 -3.71 -28.65 -21.50
C ALA A 224 -3.32 -30.02 -20.92
N GLY A 225 -4.20 -30.60 -20.11
CA GLY A 225 -3.97 -31.85 -19.39
C GLY A 225 -3.23 -31.72 -18.06
N THR A 226 -2.73 -30.51 -17.69
CA THR A 226 -2.15 -30.30 -16.35
C THR A 226 -3.23 -30.43 -15.28
N THR A 227 -2.99 -31.26 -14.26
CA THR A 227 -3.80 -31.28 -13.06
C THR A 227 -3.51 -30.03 -12.26
N ILE A 228 -4.56 -29.37 -11.80
CA ILE A 228 -4.47 -28.14 -10.99
C ILE A 228 -5.21 -28.29 -9.67
N THR A 229 -4.65 -27.68 -8.64
CA THR A 229 -5.23 -27.61 -7.30
C THR A 229 -5.26 -26.16 -6.85
N GLY A 230 -6.28 -25.79 -6.12
CA GLY A 230 -6.42 -24.47 -5.50
C GLY A 230 -6.17 -24.54 -4.01
N SER A 231 -5.72 -23.43 -3.44
CA SER A 231 -5.48 -23.32 -1.99
C SER A 231 -6.75 -23.35 -1.15
N GLN A 232 -7.91 -23.13 -1.78
CA GLN A 232 -9.23 -23.11 -1.13
C GLN A 232 -10.18 -24.20 -1.62
N LEU A 233 -9.75 -25.02 -2.57
CA LEU A 233 -10.55 -26.13 -3.05
C LEU A 233 -10.60 -27.27 -2.03
N SER A 234 -11.70 -28.02 -2.04
CA SER A 234 -11.80 -29.28 -1.32
C SER A 234 -10.73 -30.27 -1.81
N THR A 235 -10.13 -30.99 -0.87
CA THR A 235 -8.98 -31.90 -1.14
C THR A 235 -9.31 -33.07 -2.09
N ASN A 236 -10.58 -33.26 -2.46
CA ASN A 236 -11.03 -34.38 -3.27
C ASN A 236 -11.28 -34.02 -4.73
N ASP A 237 -11.25 -32.75 -5.12
CA ASP A 237 -11.52 -32.34 -6.49
C ASP A 237 -10.24 -32.29 -7.32
N THR A 238 -10.18 -33.16 -8.32
CA THR A 238 -9.12 -33.18 -9.32
C THR A 238 -9.57 -32.34 -10.52
N LEU A 239 -9.06 -31.12 -10.59
CA LEU A 239 -9.30 -30.24 -11.74
C LEU A 239 -8.22 -30.40 -12.79
N THR A 240 -8.60 -30.33 -14.04
CA THR A 240 -7.66 -30.48 -15.17
C THR A 240 -7.79 -29.28 -16.11
N VAL A 241 -6.66 -28.73 -16.51
CA VAL A 241 -6.61 -27.66 -17.52
C VAL A 241 -7.10 -28.21 -18.86
N HIS A 242 -8.14 -27.62 -19.41
CA HIS A 242 -8.66 -27.91 -20.73
C HIS A 242 -7.90 -27.12 -21.82
N SER A 243 -7.78 -25.82 -21.65
CA SER A 243 -7.04 -24.93 -22.53
C SER A 243 -6.51 -23.70 -21.80
N VAL A 244 -5.52 -23.07 -22.38
CA VAL A 244 -4.95 -21.83 -21.89
C VAL A 244 -4.92 -20.83 -23.04
N ASP A 245 -5.50 -19.65 -22.80
CA ASP A 245 -5.24 -18.45 -23.58
C ASP A 245 -4.10 -17.69 -22.91
N ALA A 246 -3.05 -17.41 -23.64
CA ALA A 246 -1.88 -16.70 -23.09
C ALA A 246 -2.15 -15.23 -22.76
N GLY A 247 -3.30 -14.69 -23.19
CA GLY A 247 -3.58 -13.26 -23.08
C GLY A 247 -2.71 -12.41 -24.01
N THR A 248 -2.64 -11.12 -23.71
CA THR A 248 -1.79 -10.18 -24.43
C THR A 248 -0.37 -10.18 -23.88
N THR A 249 0.56 -9.52 -24.59
CA THR A 249 1.99 -9.50 -24.22
C THR A 249 2.20 -8.85 -22.87
N ASN A 250 2.96 -9.52 -21.99
CA ASN A 250 3.42 -8.95 -20.72
C ASN A 250 4.71 -8.13 -20.97
N ILE A 251 4.65 -6.83 -20.65
CA ILE A 251 5.74 -5.86 -20.84
C ILE A 251 6.29 -5.34 -19.51
N LEU A 252 6.09 -6.07 -18.39
CA LEU A 252 6.59 -5.66 -17.08
C LEU A 252 8.10 -5.42 -17.07
N SER A 253 8.86 -6.16 -17.88
CA SER A 253 10.32 -6.02 -18.03
C SER A 253 10.75 -4.61 -18.46
N ASP A 254 9.88 -3.86 -19.13
CA ASP A 254 10.17 -2.52 -19.67
C ASP A 254 10.04 -1.43 -18.61
N PHE A 255 9.55 -1.79 -17.41
CA PHE A 255 9.31 -0.86 -16.31
C PHE A 255 10.21 -1.13 -15.11
N GLN A 256 10.56 -0.05 -14.43
CA GLN A 256 11.06 -0.04 -13.07
C GLN A 256 9.90 0.27 -12.13
N ILE A 257 9.82 -0.46 -11.03
CA ILE A 257 8.76 -0.29 -10.04
C ILE A 257 9.27 0.67 -8.96
N ASP A 258 8.50 1.73 -8.70
CA ASP A 258 8.62 2.56 -7.51
C ASP A 258 7.46 2.20 -6.58
N ASN A 259 7.75 1.57 -5.47
CA ASN A 259 6.77 1.10 -4.50
C ASN A 259 6.09 2.23 -3.70
N GLY A 260 6.55 3.46 -3.87
CA GLY A 260 6.01 4.63 -3.17
C GLY A 260 6.63 4.90 -1.81
N MET A 261 7.56 4.10 -1.33
CA MET A 261 8.25 4.38 -0.07
C MET A 261 9.11 5.64 -0.20
N ARG A 262 8.89 6.61 0.69
CA ARG A 262 9.66 7.85 0.82
C ARG A 262 10.27 7.92 2.21
N ASP A 263 11.20 8.84 2.42
CA ASP A 263 11.89 9.01 3.71
C ASP A 263 10.91 9.30 4.85
N THR A 264 9.83 10.03 4.57
CA THR A 264 8.90 10.52 5.59
C THR A 264 7.46 10.02 5.46
N PHE A 265 7.10 9.32 4.38
CA PHE A 265 5.74 8.80 4.15
C PHE A 265 5.71 7.72 3.06
N TYR A 266 4.61 6.98 3.01
CA TYR A 266 4.29 6.08 1.91
C TYR A 266 3.46 6.82 0.86
N ASP A 267 4.06 7.09 -0.29
CA ASP A 267 3.44 7.78 -1.43
C ASP A 267 2.77 6.80 -2.38
N ILE A 268 2.02 7.34 -3.34
CA ILE A 268 1.45 6.57 -4.44
C ILE A 268 2.58 5.93 -5.25
N GLY A 269 2.49 4.61 -5.42
CA GLY A 269 3.43 3.86 -6.23
C GLY A 269 3.27 4.15 -7.72
N ARG A 270 4.31 3.89 -8.48
CA ARG A 270 4.34 4.12 -9.93
C ARG A 270 5.13 3.06 -10.68
N LEU A 271 4.82 2.94 -11.96
CA LEU A 271 5.65 2.28 -12.94
C LEU A 271 6.42 3.34 -13.71
N SER A 272 7.74 3.30 -13.64
CA SER A 272 8.62 4.19 -14.41
C SER A 272 9.23 3.39 -15.57
N ARG A 273 9.07 3.90 -16.80
CA ARG A 273 9.64 3.23 -17.96
C ARG A 273 11.17 3.26 -17.90
N LYS A 274 11.80 2.10 -18.10
CA LYS A 274 13.25 1.99 -18.14
C LYS A 274 13.84 2.77 -19.32
N ALA A 275 15.00 3.36 -19.10
CA ALA A 275 15.74 4.03 -20.17
C ALA A 275 16.03 3.03 -21.32
N GLY A 276 15.72 3.43 -22.56
CA GLY A 276 15.89 2.59 -23.74
C GLY A 276 14.70 1.67 -24.07
N SER A 277 13.73 1.50 -23.18
CA SER A 277 12.53 0.74 -23.47
C SER A 277 11.56 1.53 -24.36
N THR A 278 10.86 0.82 -25.24
CA THR A 278 9.85 1.43 -26.13
C THR A 278 8.63 1.90 -25.35
N SER A 279 8.08 3.05 -25.74
CA SER A 279 6.81 3.51 -25.17
C SER A 279 5.68 2.52 -25.49
N PRO A 280 4.82 2.17 -24.56
CA PRO A 280 3.64 1.37 -24.85
C PRO A 280 2.81 2.00 -25.96
N THR A 281 2.34 1.16 -26.88
CA THR A 281 1.54 1.60 -28.04
C THR A 281 0.07 1.28 -27.89
N GLY A 282 -0.32 0.69 -26.76
CA GLY A 282 -1.69 0.27 -26.51
C GLY A 282 -2.06 0.30 -25.03
N ARG A 283 -3.34 0.03 -24.82
CA ARG A 283 -3.96 0.00 -23.49
C ARG A 283 -3.26 -1.00 -22.58
N LEU A 284 -3.15 -0.66 -21.30
CA LEU A 284 -2.49 -1.50 -20.30
C LEU A 284 -3.49 -2.10 -19.32
N PHE A 285 -3.20 -3.33 -18.91
CA PHE A 285 -3.82 -4.01 -17.79
C PHE A 285 -2.72 -4.40 -16.80
N ILE A 286 -2.76 -3.80 -15.60
CA ILE A 286 -1.72 -3.92 -14.59
C ILE A 286 -2.26 -4.75 -13.44
N VAL A 287 -1.48 -5.73 -12.98
CA VAL A 287 -1.80 -6.57 -11.80
C VAL A 287 -0.71 -6.36 -10.77
N TYR A 288 -1.10 -6.00 -9.54
CA TYR A 288 -0.17 -5.70 -8.45
C TYR A 288 -0.75 -6.02 -7.09
N ASP A 289 0.13 -6.17 -6.11
CA ASP A 289 -0.19 -6.35 -4.70
C ASP A 289 0.23 -5.10 -3.93
N TYR A 290 -0.53 -4.71 -2.90
CA TYR A 290 -0.19 -3.57 -2.06
C TYR A 290 -0.64 -3.80 -0.61
N PHE A 291 -0.10 -3.01 0.33
CA PHE A 291 -0.52 -3.05 1.72
C PHE A 291 -1.52 -1.94 2.03
N THR A 292 -2.56 -2.28 2.79
CA THR A 292 -3.38 -1.32 3.52
C THR A 292 -2.86 -1.22 4.95
N HIS A 293 -3.07 -0.03 5.56
CA HIS A 293 -2.60 0.24 6.92
C HIS A 293 -3.78 0.33 7.89
N GLY A 294 -3.70 -0.40 8.99
CA GLY A 294 -4.63 -0.29 10.11
C GLY A 294 -4.37 0.94 10.98
N ALA A 295 -5.18 1.09 12.02
CA ALA A 295 -5.00 2.13 13.03
C ALA A 295 -3.83 1.78 13.96
N GLY A 296 -3.21 2.80 14.55
CA GLY A 296 -2.10 2.69 15.49
C GLY A 296 -1.09 3.81 15.27
N ASP A 297 0.08 3.67 15.89
CA ASP A 297 1.11 4.71 15.94
C ASP A 297 2.35 4.37 15.13
N TYR A 298 2.77 3.11 15.12
CA TYR A 298 4.01 2.66 14.46
C TYR A 298 3.85 1.27 13.84
N PHE A 299 4.78 0.90 12.97
CA PHE A 299 4.94 -0.46 12.45
C PHE A 299 6.19 -1.11 13.00
N SER A 300 6.15 -2.41 13.18
CA SER A 300 7.28 -3.29 13.47
C SER A 300 7.21 -4.54 12.57
N VAL A 301 7.99 -5.54 12.86
CA VAL A 301 7.95 -6.83 12.16
C VAL A 301 6.58 -7.51 12.27
N ASP A 302 5.92 -7.41 13.41
CA ASP A 302 4.60 -8.02 13.65
C ASP A 302 3.45 -7.29 12.95
N SER A 303 3.71 -6.10 12.46
CA SER A 303 2.75 -5.36 11.63
C SER A 303 2.47 -6.04 10.29
N TYR A 304 3.39 -6.86 9.79
CA TYR A 304 3.29 -7.50 8.49
C TYR A 304 2.51 -8.83 8.57
N PRO A 305 1.69 -9.16 7.56
CA PRO A 305 0.93 -10.39 7.53
C PRO A 305 1.80 -11.57 7.13
N VAL A 306 2.74 -11.96 8.02
CA VAL A 306 3.62 -13.11 7.77
C VAL A 306 2.86 -14.42 7.99
N GLY A 307 2.92 -15.33 7.03
CA GLY A 307 2.23 -16.60 7.12
C GLY A 307 2.17 -17.35 5.81
N THR A 308 1.27 -18.33 5.74
CA THR A 308 1.08 -19.22 4.59
C THR A 308 -0.24 -18.99 3.85
N SER A 309 -1.07 -18.04 4.28
CA SER A 309 -2.32 -17.73 3.59
C SER A 309 -2.10 -16.97 2.28
N THR A 310 -3.14 -16.86 1.45
CA THR A 310 -3.09 -16.13 0.18
C THR A 310 -2.89 -14.62 0.36
N GLU A 311 -3.21 -14.11 1.54
CA GLU A 311 -3.06 -12.71 1.94
C GLU A 311 -1.84 -12.49 2.85
N SER A 312 -0.92 -13.45 2.86
CA SER A 312 0.31 -13.40 3.64
C SER A 312 1.54 -13.27 2.75
N ILE A 313 2.63 -12.87 3.36
CA ILE A 313 3.97 -12.85 2.77
C ILE A 313 4.89 -13.75 3.60
N SER A 314 6.01 -14.17 3.04
CA SER A 314 7.06 -14.79 3.87
C SER A 314 7.83 -13.72 4.65
N TYR A 315 8.50 -14.14 5.71
CA TYR A 315 9.32 -13.23 6.52
C TYR A 315 10.42 -12.55 5.69
N GLU A 316 11.01 -13.26 4.75
CA GLU A 316 12.06 -12.75 3.85
C GLU A 316 11.53 -11.74 2.83
N GLU A 317 10.22 -11.72 2.60
CA GLU A 317 9.57 -10.80 1.68
C GLU A 317 9.19 -9.46 2.32
N ILE A 318 9.39 -9.29 3.65
CA ILE A 318 9.22 -8.00 4.30
C ILE A 318 10.12 -6.98 3.60
N PRO A 319 9.57 -5.83 3.15
CA PRO A 319 10.30 -4.92 2.27
C PRO A 319 11.55 -4.33 2.90
N LEU A 320 12.55 -4.07 2.06
CA LEU A 320 13.66 -3.18 2.35
C LEU A 320 13.25 -1.75 1.95
N TYR A 321 13.63 -0.79 2.74
CA TYR A 321 13.54 0.61 2.40
C TYR A 321 14.93 1.15 2.03
N SER A 322 15.06 1.69 0.83
CA SER A 322 16.28 2.40 0.39
C SER A 322 15.99 3.89 0.40
N ALA A 323 16.73 4.65 1.20
CA ALA A 323 16.63 6.10 1.24
C ALA A 323 16.92 6.71 -0.14
N GLN A 324 16.02 7.57 -0.63
CA GLN A 324 16.13 8.17 -1.96
C GLN A 324 17.15 9.31 -2.04
N ARG A 325 17.67 9.77 -0.92
CA ARG A 325 18.60 10.87 -0.80
C ARG A 325 19.81 10.43 0.00
N VAL A 326 20.90 10.23 -0.70
CA VAL A 326 22.22 10.27 -0.06
C VAL A 326 22.57 11.74 0.05
N ASP A 327 22.52 12.29 1.26
CA ASP A 327 23.11 13.60 1.52
C ASP A 327 24.64 13.44 1.48
N PRO A 328 25.34 14.03 0.51
CA PRO A 328 26.79 13.85 0.40
C PRO A 328 27.56 14.46 1.56
N ASP A 329 26.93 15.32 2.37
CA ASP A 329 27.55 16.02 3.48
C ASP A 329 27.30 15.33 4.84
N THR A 330 26.37 14.40 4.91
CA THR A 330 26.19 13.52 6.07
C THR A 330 26.69 12.13 5.72
N ILE A 331 27.61 11.60 6.53
CA ILE A 331 27.98 10.18 6.52
C ILE A 331 26.74 9.43 7.03
N SER A 332 25.67 9.45 6.26
CA SER A 332 24.55 8.56 6.48
C SER A 332 25.02 7.16 6.09
N PRO A 333 24.82 6.14 6.94
CA PRO A 333 25.02 4.77 6.51
C PRO A 333 24.21 4.56 5.23
N THR A 334 24.75 3.79 4.32
CA THR A 334 24.17 3.39 3.05
C THR A 334 22.69 3.10 3.21
N GLY A 335 21.86 4.03 3.03
CA GLY A 335 20.46 4.21 3.18
C GLY A 335 19.50 3.04 2.91
N GLU A 336 19.89 1.81 3.24
CA GLU A 336 19.04 0.64 3.21
C GLU A 336 18.66 0.25 4.64
N TYR A 337 17.36 0.14 4.87
CA TYR A 337 16.78 -0.24 6.15
C TYR A 337 15.91 -1.48 5.96
N GLU A 338 16.19 -2.53 6.69
CA GLU A 338 15.31 -3.68 6.79
C GLU A 338 14.11 -3.32 7.66
N LEU A 339 12.91 -3.28 7.08
CA LEU A 339 11.71 -2.90 7.83
C LEU A 339 11.29 -3.98 8.84
N ARG A 340 11.81 -5.19 8.72
CA ARG A 340 11.66 -6.24 9.72
C ARG A 340 12.45 -5.98 11.02
N ASP A 341 13.50 -5.12 10.95
CA ASP A 341 14.38 -4.81 12.08
C ASP A 341 14.24 -3.33 12.51
N SER A 342 13.22 -2.65 12.03
CA SER A 342 13.04 -1.21 12.23
C SER A 342 11.64 -0.89 12.74
N VAL A 343 11.55 0.15 13.58
CA VAL A 343 10.28 0.78 13.95
C VAL A 343 9.99 1.89 12.95
N ASP A 344 8.83 1.83 12.30
CA ASP A 344 8.45 2.74 11.21
C ASP A 344 7.21 3.56 11.59
N PHE A 345 7.35 4.88 11.58
CA PHE A 345 6.30 5.83 11.92
C PHE A 345 5.67 6.51 10.69
N ARG A 346 6.10 6.15 9.50
CA ARG A 346 5.69 6.85 8.28
C ARG A 346 4.17 6.71 8.04
N PRO A 347 3.48 7.82 7.80
CA PRO A 347 2.08 7.80 7.41
C PRO A 347 1.92 7.35 5.95
N ARG A 348 0.77 6.77 5.64
CA ARG A 348 0.38 6.39 4.28
C ARG A 348 -0.47 7.48 3.65
N VAL A 349 -0.18 7.84 2.42
CA VAL A 349 -1.07 8.64 1.59
C VAL A 349 -2.34 7.85 1.30
N GLY A 350 -3.48 8.50 1.38
CA GLY A 350 -4.76 7.91 0.99
C GLY A 350 -4.77 7.51 -0.48
N ASP A 351 -5.52 6.47 -0.79
CA ASP A 351 -5.70 6.01 -2.16
C ASP A 351 -6.27 7.12 -3.04
N VAL A 352 -5.85 7.17 -4.29
CA VAL A 352 -6.30 8.13 -5.27
C VAL A 352 -7.09 7.36 -6.33
N ASP A 353 -8.32 7.77 -6.56
CA ASP A 353 -9.12 7.28 -7.67
C ASP A 353 -9.11 8.33 -8.77
N ILE A 354 -8.25 8.11 -9.75
CA ILE A 354 -8.12 8.97 -10.93
C ILE A 354 -8.61 8.16 -12.12
N ALA A 355 -9.57 8.73 -12.87
CA ALA A 355 -10.04 8.07 -14.06
C ALA A 355 -8.87 7.86 -15.06
N THR A 356 -8.71 6.62 -15.48
CA THR A 356 -7.66 6.16 -16.41
C THR A 356 -8.27 5.72 -17.75
N GLN A 357 -9.57 5.90 -17.89
CA GLN A 357 -10.33 5.63 -19.10
C GLN A 357 -11.49 6.62 -19.20
N ALA A 358 -11.86 6.97 -20.42
CA ALA A 358 -13.07 7.75 -20.69
C ALA A 358 -14.34 6.89 -20.46
N ASN A 359 -15.40 7.50 -19.93
CA ASN A 359 -16.67 6.81 -19.71
C ASN A 359 -17.36 6.37 -21.02
N ASP A 360 -17.07 7.02 -22.13
CA ASP A 360 -17.57 6.66 -23.46
C ASP A 360 -16.79 5.50 -24.13
N GLY A 361 -15.77 4.96 -23.45
CA GLY A 361 -14.94 3.89 -23.98
C GLY A 361 -13.94 4.31 -25.06
N SER A 362 -13.86 5.59 -25.42
CA SER A 362 -12.94 6.09 -26.45
C SER A 362 -11.47 6.07 -26.03
N GLY A 363 -11.20 5.99 -24.73
CA GLY A 363 -9.85 6.13 -24.16
C GLY A 363 -9.41 7.59 -24.04
N VAL A 364 -10.20 8.55 -24.48
CA VAL A 364 -9.97 9.99 -24.34
C VAL A 364 -10.98 10.54 -23.35
N MET A 365 -10.50 11.17 -22.29
CA MET A 365 -11.36 11.75 -21.26
C MET A 365 -11.94 13.08 -21.73
N THR A 366 -13.22 13.32 -21.44
CA THR A 366 -13.85 14.62 -21.61
C THR A 366 -13.35 15.62 -20.56
N ALA A 367 -13.54 16.91 -20.82
CA ALA A 367 -13.16 17.96 -19.86
C ALA A 367 -13.86 17.83 -18.50
N ALA A 368 -15.09 17.25 -18.47
CA ALA A 368 -15.83 16.98 -17.24
C ALA A 368 -15.22 15.81 -16.43
N GLU A 369 -14.71 14.78 -17.10
CA GLU A 369 -14.07 13.62 -16.49
C GLU A 369 -12.67 13.95 -15.96
N LEU A 370 -11.98 14.91 -16.60
CA LEU A 370 -10.65 15.37 -16.20
C LEU A 370 -10.62 16.13 -14.88
N ASN A 371 -11.74 16.38 -14.24
CA ASN A 371 -11.85 17.19 -13.03
C ASN A 371 -10.79 18.30 -12.99
N LEU A 372 -11.08 19.37 -13.66
CA LEU A 372 -10.38 20.51 -14.23
C LEU A 372 -9.13 21.12 -13.54
N ASN A 373 -8.58 20.53 -12.54
CA ASN A 373 -7.26 20.91 -12.07
C ASN A 373 -6.23 19.99 -12.72
N SER A 374 -5.83 20.32 -13.92
CA SER A 374 -4.85 19.72 -14.84
C SER A 374 -3.48 19.31 -14.20
N MET A 375 -3.51 18.78 -13.02
CA MET A 375 -2.34 18.45 -12.21
C MET A 375 -1.98 16.98 -12.43
N SER A 376 -0.67 16.70 -12.49
CA SER A 376 -0.12 15.35 -12.50
C SER A 376 -0.73 14.46 -11.40
N ALA A 377 -0.91 13.18 -11.67
CA ALA A 377 -1.32 12.18 -10.68
C ALA A 377 -0.37 12.11 -9.46
N PHE A 378 0.84 12.65 -9.61
CA PHE A 378 1.89 12.63 -8.58
C PHE A 378 2.04 13.94 -7.81
N GLN A 379 1.18 14.94 -8.02
CA GLN A 379 1.33 16.22 -7.34
C GLN A 379 1.01 16.15 -5.86
N PHE A 380 1.93 16.66 -5.04
CA PHE A 380 1.82 16.69 -3.59
C PHE A 380 0.54 17.35 -3.05
N PRO A 381 0.01 18.47 -3.60
CA PRO A 381 -1.23 19.07 -3.09
C PRO A 381 -2.45 18.15 -3.12
N LYS A 382 -2.42 17.07 -3.88
CA LYS A 382 -3.49 16.07 -3.91
C LYS A 382 -3.28 14.91 -2.93
N ARG A 383 -2.15 14.87 -2.21
CA ARG A 383 -1.92 13.86 -1.18
C ARG A 383 -2.81 14.13 0.02
N ASN A 384 -3.58 13.15 0.37
CA ASN A 384 -4.39 13.15 1.57
C ASN A 384 -3.85 12.05 2.49
N PHE A 385 -3.49 12.42 3.72
CA PHE A 385 -2.96 11.48 4.71
C PHE A 385 -4.04 10.92 5.64
N SER A 386 -5.32 11.24 5.40
CA SER A 386 -6.41 10.74 6.22
C SER A 386 -7.37 9.86 5.44
N ALA A 387 -7.85 8.82 6.09
CA ALA A 387 -9.01 8.05 5.65
C ALA A 387 -10.30 8.75 6.12
N GLY A 388 -10.60 9.94 5.59
CA GLY A 388 -11.84 10.65 5.96
C GLY A 388 -11.69 12.18 6.06
N THR A 389 -12.74 12.86 6.54
CA THR A 389 -12.82 14.33 6.62
C THR A 389 -12.00 14.96 7.75
N ALA A 390 -11.45 14.16 8.66
CA ALA A 390 -10.60 14.62 9.75
C ALA A 390 -9.15 14.20 9.47
N SER A 391 -8.37 15.10 8.89
CA SER A 391 -6.95 14.85 8.60
C SER A 391 -6.14 14.90 9.88
N LEU A 392 -5.88 13.74 10.45
CA LEU A 392 -4.93 13.62 11.55
C LEU A 392 -3.75 12.78 11.05
N VAL A 393 -2.63 13.44 10.80
CA VAL A 393 -1.34 12.77 10.63
C VAL A 393 -0.57 13.02 11.90
N ASP A 394 -0.32 11.96 12.62
CA ASP A 394 0.55 11.98 13.78
C ASP A 394 2.00 11.81 13.28
N VAL A 395 2.85 12.79 13.59
CA VAL A 395 4.27 12.75 13.27
C VAL A 395 5.03 12.78 14.60
N PRO A 396 5.95 11.83 14.84
CA PRO A 396 6.79 11.87 16.04
C PRO A 396 7.47 13.23 16.20
N LYS A 397 7.46 13.78 17.40
CA LYS A 397 8.17 15.02 17.69
C LYS A 397 9.66 14.71 17.77
N THR A 398 10.48 15.48 17.06
CA THR A 398 11.94 15.38 17.12
C THR A 398 12.45 15.69 18.54
N ASP A 399 13.59 15.11 18.90
CA ASP A 399 14.29 15.30 20.17
C ASP A 399 13.49 14.91 21.43
N ASN A 400 12.48 14.05 21.27
CA ASN A 400 11.76 13.42 22.38
C ASN A 400 12.00 11.93 22.43
N THR A 401 12.04 11.39 23.65
CA THR A 401 12.08 9.95 23.86
C THR A 401 10.72 9.34 23.55
N PHE A 402 10.74 8.15 22.95
CA PHE A 402 9.55 7.34 22.81
C PHE A 402 9.76 5.97 23.49
N LEU A 403 8.68 5.37 23.95
CA LEU A 403 8.66 4.03 24.49
C LEU A 403 7.52 3.27 23.83
N ALA A 404 7.88 2.19 23.16
CA ALA A 404 6.94 1.24 22.57
C ALA A 404 7.36 -0.18 22.95
N SER A 405 6.38 -1.08 23.05
CA SER A 405 6.62 -2.52 23.15
C SER A 405 6.39 -3.11 21.77
N PHE A 406 7.36 -3.88 21.28
CA PHE A 406 7.26 -4.60 20.03
C PHE A 406 8.03 -5.92 20.14
N ASP A 407 7.61 -6.89 19.34
CA ASP A 407 8.31 -8.16 19.22
C ASP A 407 9.25 -8.10 18.01
N PHE A 408 10.34 -8.87 18.07
CA PHE A 408 11.29 -9.00 16.97
C PHE A 408 11.88 -10.40 16.93
N TYR A 409 12.28 -10.81 15.73
CA TYR A 409 12.92 -12.10 15.55
C TYR A 409 14.41 -11.99 15.77
N LEU A 410 14.92 -12.87 16.61
CA LEU A 410 16.38 -13.00 16.77
C LEU A 410 16.98 -13.73 15.57
N PRO A 411 18.10 -13.25 15.01
CA PRO A 411 18.79 -13.95 13.94
C PRO A 411 19.27 -15.33 14.40
N GLN A 412 19.32 -16.27 13.48
CA GLN A 412 19.76 -17.64 13.70
C GLN A 412 20.63 -18.11 12.53
N ASN A 413 21.78 -18.68 12.82
CA ASN A 413 22.60 -19.30 11.80
C ASN A 413 22.22 -20.78 11.66
N SER A 414 22.09 -21.24 10.42
CA SER A 414 21.89 -22.66 10.10
C SER A 414 22.99 -23.13 9.15
N ALA A 415 23.46 -24.32 9.34
CA ALA A 415 24.42 -24.98 8.45
C ALA A 415 23.73 -26.13 7.70
N LEU A 416 23.91 -26.16 6.39
CA LEU A 416 23.52 -27.28 5.55
C LEU A 416 24.78 -28.09 5.25
N TYR A 417 24.73 -29.39 5.46
CA TYR A 417 25.83 -30.30 5.18
C TYR A 417 25.29 -31.61 4.58
N LEU A 418 26.19 -32.34 3.98
CA LEU A 418 25.94 -33.66 3.44
C LEU A 418 26.43 -34.69 4.49
N ASP A 419 25.59 -35.66 4.80
CA ASP A 419 26.02 -36.76 5.66
C ASP A 419 26.74 -37.88 4.89
N THR A 420 27.29 -38.85 5.59
CA THR A 420 28.00 -39.99 5.00
C THR A 420 27.11 -40.91 4.18
N GLU A 421 25.81 -40.81 4.31
CA GLU A 421 24.80 -41.56 3.53
C GLU A 421 24.40 -40.83 2.25
N GLY A 422 24.85 -39.57 2.05
CA GLY A 422 24.54 -38.74 0.89
C GLY A 422 23.26 -37.94 1.02
N GLU A 423 22.72 -37.79 2.22
CA GLU A 423 21.52 -37.02 2.53
C GLU A 423 21.89 -35.61 3.02
N PHE A 424 21.08 -34.62 2.64
CA PHE A 424 21.25 -33.25 3.13
C PHE A 424 20.62 -33.08 4.51
N GLN A 425 21.43 -32.63 5.45
CA GLN A 425 20.99 -32.32 6.82
C GLN A 425 21.15 -30.85 7.12
N THR A 426 20.22 -30.30 7.89
CA THR A 426 20.28 -28.91 8.35
C THR A 426 20.36 -28.86 9.87
N ILE A 427 21.41 -28.22 10.40
CA ILE A 427 21.51 -27.90 11.82
C ILE A 427 21.27 -26.41 11.99
N SER A 428 20.36 -26.06 12.89
CA SER A 428 20.12 -24.67 13.31
C SER A 428 20.78 -24.42 14.66
N GLY A 429 21.52 -23.31 14.74
CA GLY A 429 22.10 -22.81 16.00
C GLY A 429 21.03 -22.20 16.91
N GLY A 430 21.44 -21.64 18.03
CA GLY A 430 20.57 -20.87 18.92
C GLY A 430 20.27 -19.49 18.29
N ALA A 431 19.03 -19.01 18.42
CA ALA A 431 18.70 -17.64 18.06
C ALA A 431 19.30 -16.68 19.10
N ALA A 432 20.03 -15.64 18.67
CA ALA A 432 20.67 -14.63 19.50
C ALA A 432 20.91 -13.35 18.70
N GLU A 433 21.21 -12.22 19.36
CA GLU A 433 21.59 -10.98 18.66
C GLU A 433 22.82 -11.16 17.74
N ASN A 434 23.76 -11.99 18.16
CA ASN A 434 24.92 -12.40 17.37
C ASN A 434 25.00 -13.92 17.38
N PRO A 435 24.26 -14.62 16.52
CA PRO A 435 24.18 -16.07 16.56
C PRO A 435 25.51 -16.70 16.14
N GLU A 436 25.95 -17.68 16.88
CA GLU A 436 27.09 -18.49 16.49
C GLU A 436 26.67 -19.53 15.44
N MET A 437 27.62 -19.90 14.56
CA MET A 437 27.40 -21.02 13.66
C MET A 437 27.25 -22.32 14.46
N PRO A 438 26.28 -23.17 14.14
CA PRO A 438 26.16 -24.45 14.77
C PRO A 438 27.41 -25.32 14.52
N ASN A 439 27.82 -26.08 15.53
CA ASN A 439 28.93 -27.02 15.36
C ASN A 439 28.55 -28.10 14.35
N MET A 440 29.51 -28.46 13.51
CA MET A 440 29.35 -29.62 12.63
C MET A 440 29.20 -30.89 13.49
N ILE A 441 28.36 -31.81 13.01
CA ILE A 441 28.26 -33.14 13.60
C ILE A 441 29.34 -34.05 13.04
N ASP A 442 29.66 -35.13 13.79
CA ASP A 442 30.75 -36.04 13.46
C ASP A 442 30.58 -36.76 12.12
N ASP A 443 29.34 -36.85 11.60
CA ASP A 443 29.01 -37.52 10.33
C ASP A 443 28.96 -36.56 9.12
N ALA A 444 29.32 -35.28 9.25
CA ALA A 444 29.35 -34.32 8.16
C ALA A 444 30.58 -34.55 7.26
N MET A 445 30.36 -34.59 5.92
CA MET A 445 31.40 -34.68 4.91
C MET A 445 31.82 -33.30 4.39
#